data_66f0dab8f2b8688eb0fffdc46bde82e8
#
_entry.id   66f0dab8f2b8688eb0fffdc46bde82e8
#
_cell.length_a   1.000
_cell.length_b   1.000
_cell.length_c   1.000
_cell.angle_alpha   90.00
_cell.angle_beta   90.00
_cell.angle_gamma   90.00
#
_symmetry.space_group_name_H-M   'P 1'
#
loop_
_entity.id
_entity.type
_entity.pdbx_description
1 polymer ?
#
loop_
_entity_poly.entity_id
_entity_poly.type
_entity_poly.pdbx_seq_one_letter_code
_entity_poly.pdbx_strand_id
1 'polypeptide(L)'
;MKLILAIAIIYAIWWMGGRRKTVMLSVREARELLGVSASAGEEEIRAAHRRLIGRVHPDAGGSAALAGRVNAARDLLVTELNRKRA
;
A
#
# COMPACT_ATOMS: atom_id res chain seq x y z
N MET A 1 8.25 -24.12 13.12
CA MET A 1 7.37 -24.56 12.02
C MET A 1 5.96 -23.99 12.12
N LYS A 2 5.34 -24.03 13.31
CA LYS A 2 3.98 -23.47 13.48
C LYS A 2 3.93 -21.97 13.21
N LEU A 3 4.99 -21.24 13.53
CA LEU A 3 5.06 -19.79 13.29
C LEU A 3 5.14 -19.45 11.80
N ILE A 4 5.85 -20.26 11.03
CA ILE A 4 5.98 -20.05 9.58
C ILE A 4 4.65 -20.28 8.89
N LEU A 5 3.93 -21.33 9.31
CA LEU A 5 2.60 -21.61 8.78
C LEU A 5 1.59 -20.50 9.13
N ALA A 6 1.64 -20.01 10.36
CA ALA A 6 0.78 -18.91 10.79
C ALA A 6 1.05 -17.63 9.98
N ILE A 7 2.31 -17.30 9.79
CA ILE A 7 2.71 -16.14 9.00
C ILE A 7 2.29 -16.31 7.52
N ALA A 8 2.47 -17.50 6.97
CA ALA A 8 2.06 -17.79 5.59
C ALA A 8 0.55 -17.68 5.41
N ILE A 9 -0.23 -18.18 6.36
CA ILE A 9 -1.69 -18.10 6.34
C ILE A 9 -2.14 -16.64 6.45
N ILE A 10 -1.57 -15.90 7.38
CA ILE A 10 -1.87 -14.48 7.56
C ILE A 10 -1.52 -13.69 6.30
N TYR A 11 -0.38 -13.98 5.71
CA TYR A 11 0.06 -13.34 4.48
C TYR A 11 -0.87 -13.67 3.32
N ALA A 12 -1.29 -14.94 3.19
CA ALA A 12 -2.20 -15.38 2.14
C ALA A 12 -3.57 -14.72 2.28
N ILE A 13 -4.10 -14.67 3.51
CA ILE A 13 -5.39 -14.03 3.80
C ILE A 13 -5.30 -12.54 3.49
N TRP A 14 -4.22 -11.92 3.88
CA TRP A 14 -3.99 -10.50 3.65
C TRP A 14 -3.87 -10.18 2.16
N TRP A 15 -3.18 -11.03 1.42
CA TRP A 15 -2.99 -10.86 -0.02
C TRP A 15 -4.30 -11.08 -0.78
N MET A 16 -5.05 -12.11 -0.42
CA MET A 16 -6.36 -12.37 -1.04
C MET A 16 -7.40 -11.33 -0.66
N GLY A 17 -7.38 -10.87 0.59
CA GLY A 17 -8.27 -9.82 1.05
C GLY A 17 -8.04 -8.51 0.33
N GLY A 18 -6.78 -8.17 0.04
CA GLY A 18 -6.42 -6.97 -0.70
C GLY A 18 -6.89 -6.99 -2.15
N ARG A 19 -7.06 -8.16 -2.73
CA ARG A 19 -7.54 -8.29 -4.11
C ARG A 19 -9.05 -8.16 -4.24
N ARG A 20 -9.79 -8.51 -3.20
CA ARG A 20 -11.25 -8.53 -3.25
C ARG A 20 -11.90 -7.17 -2.97
N LYS A 21 -11.22 -6.33 -2.25
CA LYS A 21 -11.73 -5.00 -1.95
C LYS A 21 -11.12 -3.99 -2.91
N THR A 22 -11.92 -3.55 -3.85
CA THR A 22 -11.54 -2.45 -4.70
C THR A 22 -11.55 -1.19 -3.83
N VAL A 23 -10.37 -0.73 -3.47
CA VAL A 23 -10.26 0.53 -2.73
C VAL A 23 -10.28 1.65 -3.78
N MET A 24 -11.40 2.34 -3.81
CA MET A 24 -11.57 3.48 -4.72
C MET A 24 -10.93 4.71 -4.08
N LEU A 25 -9.70 4.98 -4.49
CA LEU A 25 -8.97 6.17 -4.05
C LEU A 25 -8.77 7.11 -5.22
N SER A 26 -8.97 8.40 -4.99
CA SER A 26 -8.57 9.41 -5.97
C SER A 26 -7.06 9.64 -5.88
N VAL A 27 -6.48 10.21 -6.92
CA VAL A 27 -5.06 10.56 -6.93
C VAL A 27 -4.73 11.50 -5.76
N ARG A 28 -5.61 12.44 -5.47
CA ARG A 28 -5.43 13.38 -4.37
C ARG A 28 -5.39 12.67 -3.02
N GLU A 29 -6.35 11.77 -2.79
CA GLU A 29 -6.41 11.00 -1.55
C GLU A 29 -5.19 10.11 -1.40
N ALA A 30 -4.74 9.50 -2.50
CA ALA A 30 -3.55 8.67 -2.48
C ALA A 30 -2.31 9.48 -2.08
N ARG A 31 -2.16 10.69 -2.61
CA ARG A 31 -1.05 11.57 -2.22
C ARG A 31 -1.12 11.97 -0.76
N GLU A 32 -2.30 12.29 -0.28
CA GLU A 32 -2.50 12.65 1.12
C GLU A 32 -2.18 11.48 2.04
N LEU A 33 -2.61 10.29 1.68
CA LEU A 33 -2.37 9.10 2.48
C LEU A 33 -0.88 8.75 2.57
N LEU A 34 -0.15 8.87 1.48
CA LEU A 34 1.29 8.61 1.47
C LEU A 34 2.12 9.82 1.95
N GLY A 35 1.52 10.99 2.00
CA GLY A 35 2.21 12.19 2.42
C GLY A 35 3.23 12.67 1.38
N VAL A 36 2.93 12.49 0.10
CA VAL A 36 3.82 12.92 -0.99
C VAL A 36 3.23 14.12 -1.73
N SER A 37 4.09 14.88 -2.37
CA SER A 37 3.66 16.06 -3.14
C SER A 37 3.10 15.68 -4.50
N ALA A 38 2.47 16.63 -5.17
CA ALA A 38 1.94 16.43 -6.51
C ALA A 38 3.06 16.16 -7.54
N SER A 39 4.28 16.61 -7.24
CA SER A 39 5.44 16.44 -8.12
C SER A 39 6.30 15.24 -7.74
N ALA A 40 5.85 14.40 -6.80
CA ALA A 40 6.63 13.26 -6.34
C ALA A 40 6.87 12.25 -7.46
N GLY A 41 8.10 11.80 -7.59
CA GLY A 41 8.47 10.74 -8.52
C GLY A 41 8.20 9.36 -7.96
N GLU A 42 8.39 8.34 -8.81
CA GLU A 42 8.14 6.95 -8.43
C GLU A 42 8.95 6.52 -7.20
N GLU A 43 10.22 6.91 -7.16
CA GLU A 43 11.10 6.54 -6.06
C GLU A 43 10.63 7.14 -4.72
N GLU A 44 10.17 8.38 -4.75
CA GLU A 44 9.64 9.05 -3.59
C GLU A 44 8.35 8.38 -3.10
N ILE A 45 7.49 7.99 -4.03
CA ILE A 45 6.25 7.28 -3.71
C ILE A 45 6.57 5.93 -3.08
N ARG A 46 7.52 5.19 -3.63
CA ARG A 46 7.92 3.89 -3.09
C ARG A 46 8.57 4.01 -1.72
N ALA A 47 9.35 5.06 -1.50
CA ALA A 47 9.96 5.33 -0.20
C ALA A 47 8.89 5.63 0.85
N ALA A 48 7.91 6.44 0.51
CA ALA A 48 6.79 6.74 1.40
C ALA A 48 5.99 5.48 1.73
N HIS A 49 5.76 4.63 0.73
CA HIS A 49 5.08 3.36 0.91
C HIS A 49 5.82 2.47 1.91
N ARG A 50 7.12 2.32 1.74
CA ARG A 50 7.92 1.49 2.65
C ARG A 50 7.87 1.98 4.08
N ARG A 51 7.94 3.30 4.29
CA ARG A 51 7.85 3.88 5.63
C ARG A 51 6.50 3.57 6.29
N LEU A 52 5.43 3.77 5.53
CA LEU A 52 4.08 3.57 6.05
C LEU A 52 3.78 2.10 6.29
N ILE A 53 4.20 1.22 5.39
CA ILE A 53 3.98 -0.22 5.54
C ILE A 53 4.64 -0.75 6.82
N GLY A 54 5.82 -0.23 7.16
CA GLY A 54 6.49 -0.59 8.40
C GLY A 54 5.69 -0.22 9.65
N ARG A 55 4.91 0.85 9.57
CA ARG A 55 4.08 1.31 10.70
C ARG A 55 2.71 0.65 10.76
N VAL A 56 2.14 0.29 9.61
CA VAL A 56 0.79 -0.26 9.57
C VAL A 56 0.76 -1.78 9.42
N HIS A 57 1.91 -2.41 9.39
CA HIS A 57 2.01 -3.85 9.33
C HIS A 57 1.32 -4.48 10.56
N PRO A 58 0.57 -5.59 10.39
CA PRO A 58 -0.12 -6.21 11.52
C PRO A 58 0.80 -6.55 12.70
N ASP A 59 2.04 -6.94 12.43
CA ASP A 59 3.03 -7.26 13.47
C ASP A 59 3.45 -6.02 14.27
N ALA A 60 3.33 -4.84 13.69
CA ALA A 60 3.67 -3.57 14.34
C ALA A 60 2.44 -2.89 14.96
N GLY A 61 1.31 -3.61 15.06
CA GLY A 61 0.09 -3.07 15.62
C GLY A 61 -0.79 -2.33 14.63
N GLY A 62 -0.47 -2.37 13.35
CA GLY A 62 -1.29 -1.76 12.32
C GLY A 62 -2.46 -2.65 11.88
N SER A 63 -3.29 -2.18 10.97
CA SER A 63 -4.43 -2.93 10.46
C SER A 63 -4.21 -3.36 9.01
N ALA A 64 -4.76 -4.53 8.68
CA ALA A 64 -4.71 -5.03 7.31
C ALA A 64 -5.48 -4.11 6.34
N ALA A 65 -6.57 -3.51 6.81
CA ALA A 65 -7.36 -2.58 6.01
C ALA A 65 -6.55 -1.34 5.64
N LEU A 66 -5.82 -0.77 6.60
CA LEU A 66 -5.00 0.41 6.35
C LEU A 66 -3.82 0.06 5.44
N ALA A 67 -3.19 -1.10 5.65
CA ALA A 67 -2.12 -1.56 4.77
C ALA A 67 -2.61 -1.72 3.32
N GLY A 68 -3.82 -2.24 3.15
CA GLY A 68 -4.43 -2.35 1.83
C GLY A 68 -4.64 -1.01 1.15
N ARG A 69 -5.05 0.01 1.92
CA ARG A 69 -5.22 1.36 1.41
C ARG A 69 -3.89 1.98 1.00
N VAL A 70 -2.85 1.76 1.80
CA VAL A 70 -1.51 2.25 1.50
C VAL A 70 -0.98 1.61 0.20
N ASN A 71 -1.18 0.30 0.04
CA ASN A 71 -0.80 -0.39 -1.18
C ASN A 71 -1.56 0.13 -2.40
N ALA A 72 -2.87 0.34 -2.26
CA ALA A 72 -3.70 0.87 -3.34
C ALA A 72 -3.27 2.29 -3.73
N ALA A 73 -2.93 3.11 -2.74
CA ALA A 73 -2.46 4.46 -2.98
C ALA A 73 -1.15 4.46 -3.79
N ARG A 74 -0.21 3.61 -3.40
CA ARG A 74 1.04 3.47 -4.16
C ARG A 74 0.78 3.06 -5.60
N ASP A 75 -0.03 2.02 -5.78
CA ASP A 75 -0.32 1.50 -7.12
C ASP A 75 -0.98 2.55 -8.00
N LEU A 76 -1.92 3.29 -7.43
CA LEU A 76 -2.62 4.35 -8.16
C LEU A 76 -1.65 5.45 -8.59
N LEU A 77 -0.79 5.89 -7.70
CA LEU A 77 0.16 6.97 -8.01
C LEU A 77 1.22 6.54 -9.02
N VAL A 78 1.72 5.32 -8.91
CA VAL A 78 2.68 4.78 -9.87
C VAL A 78 2.03 4.63 -11.24
N THR A 79 0.81 4.13 -11.29
CA THR A 79 0.05 4.00 -12.54
C THR A 79 -0.17 5.37 -13.20
N GLU A 80 -0.50 6.37 -12.40
CA GLU A 80 -0.72 7.73 -12.87
C GLU A 80 0.56 8.33 -13.44
N LEU A 81 1.70 8.11 -12.80
CA LEU A 81 3.00 8.54 -13.31
C LEU A 81 3.33 7.90 -14.66
N ASN A 82 3.10 6.59 -14.77
CA ASN A 82 3.38 5.86 -16.00
C ASN A 82 2.48 6.33 -17.13
N ARG A 83 1.23 6.65 -16.82
CA ARG A 83 0.30 7.19 -17.81
C ARG A 83 0.75 8.55 -18.33
N LYS A 84 1.28 9.40 -17.46
CA LYS A 84 1.78 10.73 -17.87
C LYS A 84 3.06 10.66 -18.68
N ARG A 85 3.85 9.61 -18.49
CA ARG A 85 5.07 9.40 -19.25
C ARG A 85 4.81 8.88 -20.67
N ALA A 86 3.71 8.21 -20.87
CA ALA A 86 3.38 7.59 -22.17
C ALA A 86 2.89 8.61 -23.22
#